data_166512fe7a70f16075639d2c7d593c36
#
_entry.id   166512fe7a70f16075639d2c7d593c36
#
_cell.length_a   1.000
_cell.length_b   1.000
_cell.length_c   1.000
_cell.angle_alpha   90.00
_cell.angle_beta   90.00
_cell.angle_gamma   90.00
#
_symmetry.space_group_name_H-M   'P 1'
#
loop_
_entity.id
_entity.type
_entity.pdbx_description
1 polymer ?
#
loop_
_entity_poly.entity_id
_entity_poly.type
_entity_poly.pdbx_seq_one_letter_code
_entity_poly.pdbx_strand_id
1 'polypeptide(L)'
;MKKQFVDQLNKDDQVNDVFVLHKIDRKNYKNKPGTYLQLILGDKTGTIIAKYWGSDENETEAIYKFFSDGEVFRISGKVGEYMGTLDISMNPGVKLEKISDYDRSDLIPKTNKDIPQMIQAFKDEISKVSNPHIKQLLESFSNDDAFMERYSTAPAAKKMHHDYIG
;
A
#
# COMPACT_ATOMS: atom_id res chain seq x y z
N MET A 1 -6.66 7.94 -12.52
CA MET A 1 -6.65 8.70 -11.24
C MET A 1 -7.59 8.01 -10.28
N LYS A 2 -7.12 7.70 -9.08
CA LYS A 2 -7.90 7.08 -7.98
C LYS A 2 -8.97 8.05 -7.48
N LYS A 3 -10.15 7.53 -7.12
CA LYS A 3 -11.30 8.33 -6.69
C LYS A 3 -11.86 7.92 -5.32
N GLN A 4 -11.62 6.66 -4.92
CA GLN A 4 -12.13 6.08 -3.68
C GLN A 4 -10.95 5.73 -2.78
N PHE A 5 -10.77 6.46 -1.68
CA PHE A 5 -9.69 6.25 -0.71
C PHE A 5 -10.21 5.49 0.51
N VAL A 6 -9.32 4.72 1.16
CA VAL A 6 -9.69 3.85 2.29
C VAL A 6 -10.37 4.61 3.42
N ASP A 7 -9.88 5.80 3.76
CA ASP A 7 -10.45 6.65 4.83
C ASP A 7 -11.82 7.27 4.51
N GLN A 8 -12.24 7.20 3.24
CA GLN A 8 -13.52 7.75 2.75
C GLN A 8 -14.59 6.67 2.56
N LEU A 9 -14.21 5.39 2.67
CA LEU A 9 -15.15 4.29 2.47
C LEU A 9 -16.13 4.17 3.64
N ASN A 10 -17.39 3.99 3.28
CA ASN A 10 -18.46 3.76 4.24
C ASN A 10 -19.14 2.43 3.96
N LYS A 11 -19.82 1.90 4.98
CA LYS A 11 -20.65 0.70 4.83
C LYS A 11 -21.63 0.85 3.67
N ASP A 12 -21.79 -0.21 2.90
CA ASP A 12 -22.63 -0.33 1.71
C ASP A 12 -22.10 0.36 0.44
N ASP A 13 -20.98 1.06 0.49
CA ASP A 13 -20.36 1.63 -0.70
C ASP A 13 -19.98 0.55 -1.71
N GLN A 14 -20.17 0.87 -2.99
CA GLN A 14 -19.63 0.08 -4.10
C GLN A 14 -18.22 0.57 -4.42
N VAL A 15 -17.26 -0.32 -4.26
CA VAL A 15 -15.85 -0.05 -4.59
C VAL A 15 -15.57 -0.53 -6.01
N ASN A 16 -14.92 0.33 -6.80
CA ASN A 16 -14.30 -0.02 -8.08
C ASN A 16 -13.13 0.93 -8.33
N ASP A 17 -12.01 0.66 -7.66
CA ASP A 17 -10.83 1.51 -7.75
C ASP A 17 -9.54 0.69 -7.57
N VAL A 18 -8.40 1.36 -7.65
CA VAL A 18 -7.06 0.76 -7.59
C VAL A 18 -6.50 0.80 -6.17
N PHE A 19 -5.87 -0.31 -5.75
CA PHE A 19 -5.22 -0.44 -4.45
C PHE A 19 -3.92 -1.23 -4.60
N VAL A 20 -2.96 -0.96 -3.73
CA VAL A 20 -1.78 -1.82 -3.60
C VAL A 20 -2.13 -3.04 -2.74
N LEU A 21 -1.72 -4.22 -3.17
CA LEU A 21 -1.84 -5.44 -2.38
C LEU A 21 -0.63 -5.58 -1.46
N HIS A 22 -0.84 -5.46 -0.15
CA HIS A 22 0.22 -5.68 0.84
C HIS A 22 0.42 -7.15 1.16
N LYS A 23 -0.69 -7.92 1.21
CA LYS A 23 -0.65 -9.33 1.55
C LYS A 23 -1.90 -10.07 1.07
N ILE A 24 -1.73 -11.33 0.70
CA ILE A 24 -2.84 -12.25 0.45
C ILE A 24 -2.65 -13.53 1.26
N ASP A 25 -3.70 -13.96 1.94
CA ASP A 25 -3.76 -15.21 2.71
C ASP A 25 -4.97 -16.04 2.28
N ARG A 26 -4.78 -17.37 2.25
CA ARG A 26 -5.88 -18.32 2.13
C ARG A 26 -6.42 -18.66 3.52
N LYS A 27 -7.74 -18.58 3.71
CA LYS A 27 -8.42 -18.85 4.98
C LYS A 27 -9.51 -19.90 4.77
N ASN A 28 -9.66 -20.77 5.74
CA ASN A 28 -10.78 -21.75 5.75
C ASN A 28 -12.06 -21.07 6.23
N TYR A 29 -13.20 -21.47 5.66
CA TYR A 29 -14.49 -21.10 6.22
C TYR A 29 -14.66 -21.74 7.61
N LYS A 30 -15.30 -21.03 8.55
CA LYS A 30 -15.57 -21.56 9.89
C LYS A 30 -16.71 -22.58 9.91
N ASN A 31 -17.73 -22.41 9.06
CA ASN A 31 -19.01 -23.12 9.15
C ASN A 31 -19.33 -23.97 7.92
N LYS A 32 -18.41 -24.08 6.97
CA LYS A 32 -18.57 -24.90 5.77
C LYS A 32 -17.20 -25.34 5.23
N PRO A 33 -17.13 -26.43 4.44
CA PRO A 33 -15.91 -26.77 3.72
C PRO A 33 -15.51 -25.68 2.71
N GLY A 34 -14.20 -25.63 2.39
CA GLY A 34 -13.64 -24.74 1.40
C GLY A 34 -12.89 -23.55 1.99
N THR A 35 -12.33 -22.74 1.09
CA THR A 35 -11.46 -21.62 1.42
C THR A 35 -11.96 -20.32 0.79
N TYR A 36 -11.55 -19.20 1.35
CA TYR A 36 -11.68 -17.86 0.78
C TYR A 36 -10.33 -17.14 0.83
N LEU A 37 -10.17 -16.09 0.05
CA LEU A 37 -8.96 -15.29 0.10
C LEU A 37 -9.20 -14.04 0.95
N GLN A 38 -8.24 -13.75 1.82
CA GLN A 38 -8.18 -12.51 2.57
C GLN A 38 -7.00 -11.68 2.05
N LEU A 39 -7.32 -10.50 1.55
CA LEU A 39 -6.36 -9.54 1.02
C LEU A 39 -6.23 -8.38 2.00
N ILE A 40 -5.02 -7.88 2.19
CA ILE A 40 -4.76 -6.58 2.83
C ILE A 40 -4.44 -5.61 1.71
N LEU A 41 -5.36 -4.69 1.47
CA LEU A 41 -5.26 -3.67 0.43
C LEU A 41 -4.90 -2.33 1.08
N GLY A 42 -4.18 -1.49 0.35
CA GLY A 42 -3.80 -0.18 0.85
C GLY A 42 -3.82 0.91 -0.19
N ASP A 43 -3.86 2.14 0.30
CA ASP A 43 -3.58 3.36 -0.43
C ASP A 43 -2.91 4.39 0.52
N LYS A 44 -2.71 5.63 0.07
CA LYS A 44 -2.05 6.68 0.86
C LYS A 44 -2.76 7.02 2.18
N THR A 45 -4.03 6.65 2.34
CA THR A 45 -4.85 7.01 3.50
C THR A 45 -4.96 5.89 4.54
N GLY A 46 -4.64 4.64 4.16
CA GLY A 46 -4.68 3.52 5.09
C GLY A 46 -4.78 2.16 4.42
N THR A 47 -5.18 1.18 5.21
CA THR A 47 -5.37 -0.20 4.77
C THR A 47 -6.77 -0.70 5.07
N ILE A 48 -7.27 -1.61 4.23
CA ILE A 48 -8.56 -2.27 4.39
C ILE A 48 -8.44 -3.75 4.03
N ILE A 49 -9.18 -4.58 4.73
CA ILE A 49 -9.28 -6.01 4.39
C ILE A 49 -10.28 -6.18 3.25
N ALA A 50 -9.91 -6.95 2.22
CA ALA A 50 -10.84 -7.45 1.23
C ALA A 50 -10.95 -8.97 1.32
N LYS A 51 -12.15 -9.51 1.11
CA LYS A 51 -12.43 -10.94 1.15
C LYS A 51 -13.00 -11.36 -0.21
N TYR A 52 -12.31 -12.26 -0.88
CA TYR A 52 -12.79 -12.89 -2.10
C TYR A 52 -13.46 -14.23 -1.78
N TRP A 53 -14.76 -14.31 -2.05
CA TRP A 53 -15.58 -15.46 -1.79
C TRP A 53 -15.67 -16.34 -3.05
N GLY A 54 -14.65 -17.17 -3.32
CA GLY A 54 -14.63 -18.04 -4.49
C GLY A 54 -15.85 -18.95 -4.59
N SER A 55 -16.22 -19.33 -5.81
CA SER A 55 -17.29 -20.29 -6.08
C SER A 55 -16.88 -21.72 -5.73
N ASP A 56 -15.61 -22.05 -6.00
CA ASP A 56 -15.00 -23.34 -5.72
C ASP A 56 -13.49 -23.22 -5.44
N GLU A 57 -12.86 -24.36 -5.12
CA GLU A 57 -11.44 -24.43 -4.77
C GLU A 57 -10.51 -24.11 -5.96
N ASN A 58 -10.88 -24.54 -7.18
CA ASN A 58 -10.08 -24.33 -8.38
C ASN A 58 -10.06 -22.85 -8.76
N GLU A 59 -11.21 -22.17 -8.71
CA GLU A 59 -11.31 -20.73 -8.91
C GLU A 59 -10.50 -19.98 -7.85
N THR A 60 -10.68 -20.32 -6.57
CA THR A 60 -9.95 -19.69 -5.46
C THR A 60 -8.44 -19.84 -5.64
N GLU A 61 -7.95 -21.00 -6.07
CA GLU A 61 -6.54 -21.25 -6.35
C GLU A 61 -6.03 -20.42 -7.54
N ALA A 62 -6.80 -20.34 -8.62
CA ALA A 62 -6.45 -19.55 -9.80
C ALA A 62 -6.34 -18.05 -9.44
N ILE A 63 -7.29 -17.53 -8.66
CA ILE A 63 -7.30 -16.15 -8.18
C ILE A 63 -6.14 -15.91 -7.21
N TYR A 64 -5.84 -16.84 -6.30
CA TYR A 64 -4.69 -16.73 -5.40
C TYR A 64 -3.38 -16.57 -6.18
N LYS A 65 -3.19 -17.35 -7.26
CA LYS A 65 -1.99 -17.25 -8.12
C LYS A 65 -1.92 -15.99 -8.98
N PHE A 66 -3.06 -15.37 -9.24
CA PHE A 66 -3.12 -14.13 -10.02
C PHE A 66 -2.57 -12.94 -9.23
N PHE A 67 -2.76 -12.92 -7.91
CA PHE A 67 -2.31 -11.85 -7.05
C PHE A 67 -0.84 -12.01 -6.63
N SER A 68 -0.12 -10.89 -6.54
CA SER A 68 1.25 -10.84 -6.01
C SER A 68 1.40 -9.66 -5.06
N ASP A 69 2.05 -9.89 -3.92
CA ASP A 69 2.28 -8.84 -2.92
C ASP A 69 3.11 -7.68 -3.50
N GLY A 70 2.72 -6.46 -3.17
CA GLY A 70 3.37 -5.23 -3.64
C GLY A 70 2.93 -4.75 -5.02
N GLU A 71 2.05 -5.47 -5.69
CA GLU A 71 1.48 -5.07 -6.98
C GLU A 71 0.15 -4.31 -6.80
N VAL A 72 -0.25 -3.61 -7.85
CA VAL A 72 -1.45 -2.77 -7.86
C VAL A 72 -2.54 -3.43 -8.68
N PHE A 73 -3.72 -3.51 -8.08
CA PHE A 73 -4.88 -4.15 -8.68
C PHE A 73 -6.12 -3.25 -8.63
N ARG A 74 -6.95 -3.35 -9.66
CA ARG A 74 -8.32 -2.84 -9.61
C ARG A 74 -9.17 -3.81 -8.84
N ILE A 75 -9.78 -3.30 -7.78
CA ILE A 75 -10.64 -4.06 -6.86
C ILE A 75 -12.07 -3.59 -7.04
N SER A 76 -12.96 -4.55 -7.25
CA SER A 76 -14.39 -4.33 -7.30
C SER A 76 -15.08 -5.15 -6.22
N GLY A 77 -15.94 -4.51 -5.43
CA GLY A 77 -16.65 -5.16 -4.35
C GLY A 77 -17.58 -4.22 -3.60
N LYS A 78 -18.22 -4.75 -2.58
CA LYS A 78 -19.11 -3.97 -1.69
C LYS A 78 -18.48 -3.85 -0.32
N VAL A 79 -18.50 -2.65 0.27
CA VAL A 79 -18.04 -2.44 1.65
C VAL A 79 -19.06 -3.02 2.62
N GLY A 80 -18.58 -3.95 3.42
CA GLY A 80 -19.30 -4.52 4.56
C GLY A 80 -18.76 -3.99 5.88
N GLU A 81 -19.43 -4.34 6.96
CA GLU A 81 -18.97 -4.08 8.32
C GLU A 81 -19.14 -5.34 9.18
N TYR A 82 -18.07 -5.71 9.85
CA TYR A 82 -18.08 -6.82 10.80
C TYR A 82 -17.40 -6.41 12.11
N MET A 83 -18.13 -6.47 13.21
CA MET A 83 -17.65 -6.08 14.54
C MET A 83 -17.00 -4.68 14.59
N GLY A 84 -17.61 -3.70 13.90
CA GLY A 84 -17.12 -2.32 13.85
C GLY A 84 -15.93 -2.09 12.91
N THR A 85 -15.53 -3.10 12.14
CA THR A 85 -14.44 -2.99 11.16
C THR A 85 -15.01 -3.11 9.75
N LEU A 86 -14.64 -2.17 8.87
CA LEU A 86 -15.02 -2.22 7.47
C LEU A 86 -14.17 -3.25 6.71
N ASP A 87 -14.79 -3.96 5.79
CA ASP A 87 -14.11 -4.82 4.81
C ASP A 87 -14.75 -4.69 3.43
N ILE A 88 -14.02 -5.10 2.38
CA ILE A 88 -14.55 -5.17 1.02
C ILE A 88 -14.90 -6.63 0.71
N SER A 89 -16.15 -6.90 0.43
CA SER A 89 -16.63 -8.20 -0.02
C SER A 89 -16.56 -8.29 -1.55
N MET A 90 -15.79 -9.24 -2.06
CA MET A 90 -15.61 -9.50 -3.48
C MET A 90 -16.26 -10.86 -3.83
N ASN A 91 -17.19 -10.86 -4.76
CA ASN A 91 -17.89 -12.06 -5.18
C ASN A 91 -17.22 -12.75 -6.39
N PRO A 92 -17.50 -14.03 -6.65
CA PRO A 92 -17.05 -14.70 -7.87
C PRO A 92 -17.46 -13.94 -9.13
N GLY A 93 -16.61 -14.01 -10.16
CA GLY A 93 -16.87 -13.36 -11.45
C GLY A 93 -16.54 -11.87 -11.51
N VAL A 94 -16.01 -11.26 -10.43
CA VAL A 94 -15.46 -9.90 -10.53
C VAL A 94 -14.25 -9.88 -11.46
N LYS A 95 -14.22 -8.90 -12.36
CA LYS A 95 -13.05 -8.69 -13.21
C LYS A 95 -11.88 -8.23 -12.35
N LEU A 96 -10.84 -9.03 -12.31
CA LEU A 96 -9.56 -8.67 -11.69
C LEU A 96 -8.63 -8.11 -12.75
N GLU A 97 -7.98 -7.02 -12.44
CA GLU A 97 -7.08 -6.34 -13.37
C GLU A 97 -5.84 -5.85 -12.61
N LYS A 98 -4.67 -6.29 -13.07
CA LYS A 98 -3.40 -5.75 -12.60
C LYS A 98 -3.15 -4.43 -13.31
N ILE A 99 -2.79 -3.39 -12.56
CA ILE A 99 -2.60 -2.03 -13.06
C ILE A 99 -1.10 -1.70 -13.03
N SER A 100 -0.57 -1.30 -14.18
CA SER A 100 0.82 -0.84 -14.31
C SER A 100 0.96 0.67 -14.45
N ASP A 101 -0.10 1.34 -14.91
CA ASP A 101 -0.15 2.80 -15.03
C ASP A 101 -1.03 3.39 -13.92
N TYR A 102 -0.39 3.95 -12.91
CA TYR A 102 -1.05 4.55 -11.74
C TYR A 102 -0.20 5.66 -11.12
N ASP A 103 -0.85 6.62 -10.48
CA ASP A 103 -0.17 7.62 -9.67
C ASP A 103 0.28 7.00 -8.33
N ARG A 104 1.59 6.86 -8.15
CA ARG A 104 2.17 6.33 -6.91
C ARG A 104 1.79 7.16 -5.69
N SER A 105 1.57 8.47 -5.88
CA SER A 105 1.19 9.37 -4.79
C SER A 105 -0.18 9.07 -4.19
N ASP A 106 -1.03 8.33 -4.91
CA ASP A 106 -2.35 7.90 -4.42
C ASP A 106 -2.30 6.57 -3.64
N LEU A 107 -1.21 5.81 -3.78
CA LEU A 107 -1.12 4.45 -3.25
C LEU A 107 -0.13 4.30 -2.10
N ILE A 108 0.84 5.20 -1.99
CA ILE A 108 1.87 5.14 -0.93
C ILE A 108 1.59 6.26 0.07
N PRO A 109 1.40 5.94 1.36
CA PRO A 109 1.29 6.93 2.40
C PRO A 109 2.48 7.90 2.36
N LYS A 110 2.20 9.18 2.57
CA LYS A 110 3.22 10.23 2.66
C LYS A 110 3.20 10.83 4.04
N THR A 111 4.36 11.31 4.49
CA THR A 111 4.43 12.14 5.69
C THR A 111 3.63 13.44 5.50
N ASN A 112 3.01 13.91 6.59
CA ASN A 112 2.35 15.23 6.63
C ASN A 112 3.35 16.38 6.84
N LYS A 113 4.65 16.06 7.01
CA LYS A 113 5.69 17.04 7.19
C LYS A 113 6.15 17.63 5.86
N ASP A 114 6.70 18.84 5.92
CA ASP A 114 7.30 19.51 4.77
C ASP A 114 8.63 18.82 4.42
N ILE A 115 8.65 18.04 3.33
CA ILE A 115 9.85 17.30 2.88
C ILE A 115 11.03 18.24 2.59
N PRO A 116 10.88 19.36 1.88
CA PRO A 116 11.94 20.38 1.73
C PRO A 116 12.54 20.82 3.06
N GLN A 117 11.71 21.11 4.05
CA GLN A 117 12.18 21.50 5.38
C GLN A 117 12.93 20.36 6.09
N MET A 118 12.47 19.11 5.93
CA MET A 118 13.18 17.95 6.47
C MET A 118 14.54 17.74 5.82
N ILE A 119 14.65 17.93 4.51
CA ILE A 119 15.93 17.86 3.77
C ILE A 119 16.89 18.97 4.27
N GLN A 120 16.38 20.18 4.47
CA GLN A 120 17.19 21.26 5.00
C GLN A 120 17.69 20.95 6.41
N ALA A 121 16.82 20.48 7.29
CA ALA A 121 17.21 20.06 8.64
C ALA A 121 18.27 18.95 8.62
N PHE A 122 18.15 17.99 7.70
CA PHE A 122 19.16 16.95 7.51
C PHE A 122 20.51 17.53 7.08
N LYS A 123 20.55 18.48 6.14
CA LYS A 123 21.78 19.18 5.73
C LYS A 123 22.38 19.98 6.88
N ASP A 124 21.55 20.60 7.71
CA ASP A 124 21.99 21.36 8.90
C ASP A 124 22.66 20.41 9.92
N GLU A 125 22.12 19.22 10.14
CA GLU A 125 22.76 18.21 11.02
C GLU A 125 24.10 17.72 10.45
N ILE A 126 24.20 17.50 9.13
CA ILE A 126 25.48 17.16 8.47
C ILE A 126 26.53 18.26 8.72
N SER A 127 26.13 19.52 8.69
CA SER A 127 27.04 20.64 8.91
C SER A 127 27.72 20.62 10.29
N LYS A 128 27.06 20.04 11.31
CA LYS A 128 27.53 19.91 12.70
C LYS A 128 28.49 18.73 12.92
N VAL A 129 28.66 17.85 11.93
CA VAL A 129 29.57 16.71 12.04
C VAL A 129 31.01 17.20 12.13
N SER A 130 31.68 16.87 13.23
CA SER A 130 33.03 17.33 13.52
C SER A 130 34.14 16.56 12.80
N ASN A 131 33.91 15.27 12.46
CA ASN A 131 34.88 14.49 11.71
C ASN A 131 34.86 14.87 10.22
N PRO A 132 35.97 15.41 9.66
CA PRO A 132 35.95 15.94 8.30
C PRO A 132 35.72 14.89 7.21
N HIS A 133 36.19 13.67 7.40
CA HIS A 133 36.02 12.60 6.42
C HIS A 133 34.55 12.10 6.37
N ILE A 134 33.93 11.96 7.55
CA ILE A 134 32.52 11.60 7.64
C ILE A 134 31.66 12.73 7.08
N LYS A 135 31.97 13.99 7.42
CA LYS A 135 31.26 15.15 6.90
C LYS A 135 31.32 15.20 5.38
N GLN A 136 32.51 15.07 4.79
CA GLN A 136 32.69 15.07 3.34
C GLN A 136 31.90 13.96 2.66
N LEU A 137 31.86 12.76 3.25
CA LEU A 137 31.07 11.64 2.73
C LEU A 137 29.56 11.95 2.73
N LEU A 138 29.05 12.47 3.85
CA LEU A 138 27.64 12.84 3.98
C LEU A 138 27.24 13.98 3.04
N GLU A 139 28.11 14.98 2.90
CA GLU A 139 27.93 16.08 1.96
C GLU A 139 27.90 15.61 0.50
N SER A 140 28.68 14.59 0.14
CA SER A 140 28.67 14.04 -1.23
C SER A 140 27.31 13.44 -1.59
N PHE A 141 26.61 12.82 -0.65
CA PHE A 141 25.26 12.31 -0.86
C PHE A 141 24.20 13.43 -0.82
N SER A 142 24.29 14.33 0.17
CA SER A 142 23.28 15.37 0.36
C SER A 142 23.31 16.48 -0.71
N ASN A 143 24.39 16.58 -1.48
CA ASN A 143 24.54 17.50 -2.62
C ASN A 143 24.32 16.83 -3.97
N ASP A 144 24.05 15.52 -4.01
CA ASP A 144 23.61 14.82 -5.22
C ASP A 144 22.08 14.92 -5.32
N ASP A 145 21.60 15.82 -6.18
CA ASP A 145 20.17 16.09 -6.36
C ASP A 145 19.41 14.84 -6.82
N ALA A 146 19.97 14.00 -7.69
CA ALA A 146 19.33 12.79 -8.16
C ALA A 146 19.26 11.72 -7.06
N PHE A 147 20.25 11.66 -6.18
CA PHE A 147 20.21 10.82 -4.99
C PHE A 147 19.15 11.33 -4.00
N MET A 148 19.14 12.62 -3.70
CA MET A 148 18.20 13.22 -2.74
C MET A 148 16.74 13.13 -3.21
N GLU A 149 16.47 13.26 -4.50
CA GLU A 149 15.13 13.03 -5.04
C GLU A 149 14.66 11.59 -4.79
N ARG A 150 15.50 10.60 -5.06
CA ARG A 150 15.19 9.19 -4.77
C ARG A 150 15.07 8.92 -3.28
N TYR A 151 15.96 9.47 -2.47
CA TYR A 151 15.97 9.32 -1.01
C TYR A 151 14.70 9.88 -0.39
N SER A 152 14.29 11.09 -0.76
CA SER A 152 13.10 11.76 -0.23
C SER A 152 11.76 11.15 -0.67
N THR A 153 11.78 10.31 -1.70
CA THR A 153 10.59 9.62 -2.23
C THR A 153 10.57 8.12 -1.95
N ALA A 154 11.65 7.58 -1.37
CA ALA A 154 11.72 6.17 -1.02
C ALA A 154 10.91 5.87 0.25
N PRO A 155 10.19 4.73 0.31
CA PRO A 155 9.58 4.27 1.55
C PRO A 155 10.67 3.96 2.59
N ALA A 156 10.47 4.39 3.84
CA ALA A 156 11.45 4.22 4.91
C ALA A 156 11.71 2.74 5.27
N ALA A 157 10.70 1.87 5.11
CA ALA A 157 10.85 0.42 5.29
C ALA A 157 9.78 -0.37 4.52
N LYS A 158 10.11 -1.63 4.19
CA LYS A 158 9.20 -2.50 3.41
C LYS A 158 8.22 -3.32 4.28
N LYS A 159 8.49 -3.56 5.55
CA LYS A 159 7.70 -4.55 6.34
C LYS A 159 7.56 -4.31 7.84
N MET A 160 8.36 -3.50 8.50
CA MET A 160 8.40 -3.56 9.97
C MET A 160 8.30 -2.21 10.71
N HIS A 161 8.35 -1.08 10.04
CA HIS A 161 8.24 0.23 10.69
C HIS A 161 7.24 1.13 9.96
N HIS A 162 7.72 1.92 9.04
CA HIS A 162 6.92 2.86 8.27
C HIS A 162 7.11 2.56 6.79
N ASP A 163 6.03 2.24 6.10
CA ASP A 163 5.99 2.04 4.66
C ASP A 163 5.59 3.31 3.89
N TYR A 164 5.59 4.45 4.57
CA TYR A 164 5.31 5.75 3.98
C TYR A 164 6.60 6.47 3.52
N ILE A 165 6.41 7.41 2.60
CA ILE A 165 7.45 8.33 2.14
C ILE A 165 7.61 9.45 3.17
N GLY A 166 8.83 9.64 3.67
CA GLY A 166 9.12 10.73 4.62
C GLY A 166 10.35 10.51 5.44
#